data_1bd711472b11ba10e18864919da86645
#
_entry.id   1bd711472b11ba10e18864919da86645
#
_cell.length_a   1.000
_cell.length_b   1.000
_cell.length_c   1.000
_cell.angle_alpha   90.00
_cell.angle_beta   90.00
_cell.angle_gamma   90.00
#
_symmetry.space_group_name_H-M   'P 1'
#
loop_
_entity.id
_entity.type
_entity.pdbx_description
1 polymer ?
#
loop_
_entity_poly.entity_id
_entity_poly.type
_entity_poly.pdbx_seq_one_letter_code
_entity_poly.pdbx_strand_id
1 'polypeptide(L)'
;IGKGTVIGNNVTIYKGSIIGENVRIDDNAIIGKQPMRAANSIFKDKSEKPPCRIGNECIIGTSAVIYAGCIIGEKCLIADLATVREDVTIGDMTIIGRGAAIENHCKIGSRCKIETDAYITAYSELEDEVFIAPCVATSNDNSAGKDPDRFKKMKGVTVKKGGRIGVNATILPGKTIH
;
A
#
# COMPACT_ATOMS: atom_id res chain seq x y z
N ILE A 1 6.68 -9.30 -17.82
CA ILE A 1 7.07 -7.87 -17.92
C ILE A 1 6.65 -7.42 -19.30
N GLY A 2 5.86 -6.32 -19.35
CA GLY A 2 5.33 -5.75 -20.57
C GLY A 2 6.39 -5.01 -21.41
N LYS A 3 6.03 -4.74 -22.67
CA LYS A 3 6.88 -4.03 -23.64
C LYS A 3 7.14 -2.58 -23.16
N GLY A 4 8.34 -2.07 -23.43
CA GLY A 4 8.70 -0.69 -23.10
C GLY A 4 8.99 -0.43 -21.64
N THR A 5 8.92 -1.44 -20.76
CA THR A 5 9.27 -1.32 -19.35
C THR A 5 10.78 -1.15 -19.18
N VAL A 6 11.15 -0.16 -18.35
CA VAL A 6 12.54 0.17 -18.01
C VAL A 6 12.81 -0.22 -16.57
N ILE A 7 13.91 -0.92 -16.32
CA ILE A 7 14.28 -1.44 -14.99
C ILE A 7 15.66 -0.89 -14.61
N GLY A 8 15.73 -0.27 -13.44
CA GLY A 8 16.94 0.28 -12.86
C GLY A 8 17.90 -0.78 -12.31
N ASN A 9 18.89 -0.34 -11.54
CA ASN A 9 19.92 -1.21 -10.98
C ASN A 9 19.42 -1.92 -9.73
N ASN A 10 19.91 -3.15 -9.49
CA ASN A 10 19.62 -3.94 -8.28
C ASN A 10 18.13 -4.13 -7.96
N VAL A 11 17.27 -4.10 -8.96
CA VAL A 11 15.83 -4.35 -8.80
C VAL A 11 15.60 -5.84 -8.57
N THR A 12 14.80 -6.18 -7.58
CA THR A 12 14.38 -7.56 -7.30
C THR A 12 12.92 -7.75 -7.67
N ILE A 13 12.65 -8.63 -8.63
CA ILE A 13 11.28 -9.01 -9.02
C ILE A 13 11.07 -10.48 -8.70
N TYR A 14 10.18 -10.77 -7.76
CA TYR A 14 9.88 -12.13 -7.35
C TYR A 14 9.08 -12.87 -8.43
N LYS A 15 9.31 -14.17 -8.49
CA LYS A 15 8.72 -15.09 -9.48
C LYS A 15 7.20 -14.93 -9.56
N GLY A 16 6.68 -14.90 -10.77
CA GLY A 16 5.25 -14.82 -11.06
C GLY A 16 4.68 -13.39 -11.06
N SER A 17 5.41 -12.38 -10.58
CA SER A 17 4.97 -10.99 -10.64
C SER A 17 4.67 -10.57 -12.08
N ILE A 18 3.54 -9.90 -12.29
CA ILE A 18 3.08 -9.41 -13.58
C ILE A 18 3.25 -7.89 -13.60
N ILE A 19 4.03 -7.41 -14.56
CA ILE A 19 4.31 -5.98 -14.75
C ILE A 19 3.83 -5.60 -16.14
N GLY A 20 3.03 -4.54 -16.21
CA GLY A 20 2.45 -4.02 -17.44
C GLY A 20 3.46 -3.43 -18.41
N GLU A 21 2.96 -2.73 -19.42
CA GLU A 21 3.76 -2.06 -20.44
C GLU A 21 4.16 -0.65 -20.01
N ASN A 22 5.31 -0.18 -20.52
CA ASN A 22 5.84 1.16 -20.29
C ASN A 22 5.97 1.54 -18.80
N VAL A 23 6.21 0.56 -17.93
CA VAL A 23 6.44 0.78 -16.50
C VAL A 23 7.90 1.22 -16.31
N ARG A 24 8.11 2.20 -15.44
CA ARG A 24 9.43 2.59 -14.96
C ARG A 24 9.64 2.03 -13.55
N ILE A 25 10.73 1.30 -13.34
CA ILE A 25 11.12 0.74 -12.05
C ILE A 25 12.52 1.25 -11.73
N ASP A 26 12.64 2.07 -10.71
CA ASP A 26 13.91 2.68 -10.31
C ASP A 26 14.76 1.75 -9.43
N ASP A 27 15.97 2.19 -9.14
CA ASP A 27 17.00 1.40 -8.49
C ASP A 27 16.58 0.83 -7.13
N ASN A 28 17.04 -0.40 -6.83
CA ASN A 28 16.83 -1.09 -5.57
C ASN A 28 15.35 -1.39 -5.21
N ALA A 29 14.40 -1.20 -6.11
CA ALA A 29 12.99 -1.53 -5.86
C ALA A 29 12.80 -3.05 -5.71
N ILE A 30 11.86 -3.45 -4.86
CA ILE A 30 11.53 -4.86 -4.58
C ILE A 30 10.06 -5.10 -4.89
N ILE A 31 9.75 -6.01 -5.81
CA ILE A 31 8.40 -6.28 -6.29
C ILE A 31 8.03 -7.76 -6.04
N GLY A 32 6.88 -7.98 -5.39
CA GLY A 32 6.33 -9.32 -5.17
C GLY A 32 6.90 -10.03 -3.94
N LYS A 33 7.48 -9.30 -2.97
CA LYS A 33 8.04 -9.88 -1.75
C LYS A 33 6.97 -10.61 -0.93
N GLN A 34 7.23 -11.85 -0.52
CA GLN A 34 6.35 -12.57 0.40
C GLN A 34 6.39 -11.94 1.80
N PRO A 35 5.25 -11.90 2.51
CA PRO A 35 5.19 -11.30 3.85
C PRO A 35 6.01 -12.11 4.87
N MET A 36 6.64 -11.39 5.79
CA MET A 36 7.33 -11.98 6.94
C MET A 36 6.43 -11.93 8.17
N ARG A 37 6.56 -12.93 9.03
CA ARG A 37 5.84 -13.00 10.30
C ARG A 37 6.81 -13.25 11.45
N ALA A 38 6.80 -12.36 12.43
CA ALA A 38 7.54 -12.57 13.68
C ALA A 38 6.91 -13.69 14.50
N ALA A 39 7.70 -14.34 15.35
CA ALA A 39 7.23 -15.44 16.19
C ALA A 39 6.06 -15.04 17.11
N ASN A 40 6.07 -13.80 17.60
CA ASN A 40 5.03 -13.21 18.46
C ASN A 40 3.92 -12.48 17.67
N SER A 41 3.88 -12.60 16.33
CA SER A 41 2.82 -11.99 15.52
C SER A 41 1.46 -12.60 15.87
N ILE A 42 0.43 -11.73 15.93
CA ILE A 42 -0.97 -12.16 16.03
C ILE A 42 -1.47 -12.79 14.72
N PHE A 43 -0.88 -12.39 13.58
CA PHE A 43 -1.20 -12.98 12.28
C PHE A 43 -0.43 -14.28 12.13
N LYS A 44 -1.15 -15.40 12.17
CA LYS A 44 -0.57 -16.75 12.10
C LYS A 44 -0.54 -17.35 10.70
N ASP A 45 -1.25 -16.73 9.75
CA ASP A 45 -1.25 -17.18 8.35
C ASP A 45 0.15 -17.08 7.75
N LYS A 46 0.67 -18.22 7.32
CA LYS A 46 1.96 -18.38 6.63
C LYS A 46 1.77 -18.80 5.18
N SER A 47 0.53 -18.76 4.67
CA SER A 47 0.26 -19.12 3.28
C SER A 47 1.00 -18.18 2.33
N GLU A 48 1.51 -18.75 1.25
CA GLU A 48 2.11 -17.98 0.18
C GLU A 48 1.06 -17.12 -0.51
N LYS A 49 1.35 -15.83 -0.68
CA LYS A 49 0.45 -14.90 -1.36
C LYS A 49 0.62 -15.00 -2.86
N PRO A 50 -0.46 -14.75 -3.63
CA PRO A 50 -0.38 -14.76 -5.09
C PRO A 50 0.60 -13.69 -5.58
N PRO A 51 1.10 -13.83 -6.82
CA PRO A 51 2.00 -12.84 -7.41
C PRO A 51 1.38 -11.44 -7.45
N CYS A 52 2.23 -10.43 -7.27
CA CYS A 52 1.87 -9.02 -7.45
C CYS A 52 1.54 -8.73 -8.92
N ARG A 53 0.60 -7.78 -9.14
CA ARG A 53 0.24 -7.26 -10.47
C ARG A 53 0.36 -5.75 -10.48
N ILE A 54 1.07 -5.21 -11.48
CA ILE A 54 1.27 -3.78 -11.69
C ILE A 54 0.78 -3.44 -13.09
N GLY A 55 -0.12 -2.47 -13.20
CA GLY A 55 -0.69 -1.99 -14.45
C GLY A 55 0.30 -1.23 -15.32
N ASN A 56 -0.18 -0.80 -16.48
CA ASN A 56 0.63 -0.08 -17.47
C ASN A 56 1.03 1.33 -17.00
N GLU A 57 2.11 1.86 -17.54
CA GLU A 57 2.56 3.25 -17.37
C GLU A 57 2.78 3.66 -15.90
N CYS A 58 3.00 2.71 -14.99
CA CYS A 58 3.32 2.99 -13.59
C CYS A 58 4.77 3.41 -13.41
N ILE A 59 5.01 4.17 -12.35
CA ILE A 59 6.36 4.52 -11.89
C ILE A 59 6.55 3.94 -10.49
N ILE A 60 7.59 3.13 -10.34
CA ILE A 60 8.00 2.54 -9.06
C ILE A 60 9.34 3.16 -8.68
N GLY A 61 9.34 3.96 -7.64
CA GLY A 61 10.49 4.73 -7.19
C GLY A 61 11.57 3.90 -6.53
N THR A 62 12.69 4.55 -6.30
CA THR A 62 13.90 3.97 -5.70
C THR A 62 13.60 3.36 -4.33
N SER A 63 14.05 2.12 -4.12
CA SER A 63 13.88 1.38 -2.86
C SER A 63 12.43 1.21 -2.40
N ALA A 64 11.45 1.38 -3.28
CA ALA A 64 10.06 1.03 -2.98
C ALA A 64 9.92 -0.49 -2.79
N VAL A 65 9.05 -0.90 -1.86
CA VAL A 65 8.80 -2.32 -1.56
C VAL A 65 7.33 -2.66 -1.76
N ILE A 66 7.05 -3.47 -2.76
CA ILE A 66 5.69 -3.95 -3.07
C ILE A 66 5.62 -5.44 -2.75
N TYR A 67 4.68 -5.81 -1.89
CA TYR A 67 4.50 -7.19 -1.47
C TYR A 67 3.65 -8.00 -2.45
N ALA A 68 3.71 -9.31 -2.32
CA ALA A 68 2.88 -10.25 -3.04
C ALA A 68 1.39 -10.06 -2.70
N GLY A 69 0.49 -10.46 -3.57
CA GLY A 69 -0.96 -10.26 -3.43
C GLY A 69 -1.44 -8.86 -3.81
N CYS A 70 -0.54 -7.90 -4.05
CA CYS A 70 -0.93 -6.55 -4.45
C CYS A 70 -1.45 -6.50 -5.89
N ILE A 71 -2.46 -5.64 -6.11
CA ILE A 71 -2.97 -5.28 -7.43
C ILE A 71 -2.89 -3.75 -7.54
N ILE A 72 -2.04 -3.26 -8.42
CA ILE A 72 -1.84 -1.83 -8.68
C ILE A 72 -2.37 -1.54 -10.08
N GLY A 73 -3.26 -0.56 -10.18
CA GLY A 73 -3.86 -0.12 -11.43
C GLY A 73 -2.86 0.54 -12.37
N GLU A 74 -3.37 1.22 -13.38
CA GLU A 74 -2.54 1.89 -14.40
C GLU A 74 -2.14 3.31 -13.97
N LYS A 75 -1.01 3.80 -14.50
CA LYS A 75 -0.54 5.19 -14.33
C LYS A 75 -0.37 5.61 -12.86
N CYS A 76 -0.07 4.65 -11.99
CA CYS A 76 0.20 4.92 -10.59
C CYS A 76 1.65 5.32 -10.35
N LEU A 77 1.86 6.14 -9.33
CA LEU A 77 3.18 6.41 -8.77
C LEU A 77 3.29 5.76 -7.38
N ILE A 78 4.20 4.82 -7.22
CA ILE A 78 4.66 4.32 -5.92
C ILE A 78 6.04 4.95 -5.72
N ALA A 79 6.11 6.04 -4.97
CA ALA A 79 7.30 6.86 -4.89
C ALA A 79 8.42 6.21 -4.06
N ASP A 80 9.56 6.86 -3.99
CA ASP A 80 10.76 6.37 -3.31
C ASP A 80 10.48 5.96 -1.88
N LEU A 81 11.06 4.84 -1.44
CA LEU A 81 10.95 4.32 -0.07
C LEU A 81 9.51 3.95 0.37
N ALA A 82 8.51 4.08 -0.49
CA ALA A 82 7.14 3.69 -0.14
C ALA A 82 7.04 2.17 0.03
N THR A 83 6.17 1.75 0.95
CA THR A 83 5.90 0.34 1.20
C THR A 83 4.42 0.04 0.97
N VAL A 84 4.14 -0.93 0.09
CA VAL A 84 2.79 -1.45 -0.14
C VAL A 84 2.76 -2.91 0.29
N ARG A 85 2.06 -3.18 1.41
CA ARG A 85 1.98 -4.49 2.03
C ARG A 85 1.08 -5.44 1.23
N GLU A 86 1.09 -6.69 1.63
CA GLU A 86 0.37 -7.78 0.98
C GLU A 86 -1.16 -7.55 0.89
N ASP A 87 -1.77 -8.08 -0.16
CA ASP A 87 -3.23 -8.06 -0.40
C ASP A 87 -3.82 -6.63 -0.45
N VAL A 88 -3.03 -5.65 -0.88
CA VAL A 88 -3.48 -4.27 -1.13
C VAL A 88 -3.96 -4.13 -2.57
N THR A 89 -5.06 -3.40 -2.77
CA THR A 89 -5.51 -2.96 -4.09
C THR A 89 -5.39 -1.45 -4.21
N ILE A 90 -4.87 -0.96 -5.34
CA ILE A 90 -4.72 0.46 -5.64
C ILE A 90 -5.32 0.72 -7.02
N GLY A 91 -6.27 1.64 -7.11
CA GLY A 91 -6.91 2.05 -8.36
C GLY A 91 -6.00 2.94 -9.21
N ASP A 92 -6.45 3.22 -10.44
CA ASP A 92 -5.67 3.93 -11.45
C ASP A 92 -5.31 5.37 -11.07
N MET A 93 -4.21 5.88 -11.61
CA MET A 93 -3.74 7.25 -11.46
C MET A 93 -3.57 7.70 -9.99
N THR A 94 -3.30 6.75 -9.09
CA THR A 94 -3.11 7.01 -7.66
C THR A 94 -1.63 7.22 -7.34
N ILE A 95 -1.37 8.14 -6.44
CA ILE A 95 -0.03 8.46 -5.95
C ILE A 95 0.12 7.93 -4.51
N ILE A 96 1.13 7.10 -4.30
CA ILE A 96 1.65 6.72 -2.99
C ILE A 96 2.96 7.47 -2.81
N GLY A 97 2.97 8.48 -1.96
CA GLY A 97 4.06 9.42 -1.76
C GLY A 97 5.30 8.78 -1.13
N ARG A 98 6.41 9.51 -1.15
CA ARG A 98 7.70 9.05 -0.64
C ARG A 98 7.59 8.61 0.83
N GLY A 99 8.12 7.43 1.14
CA GLY A 99 8.12 6.90 2.52
C GLY A 99 6.74 6.49 3.05
N ALA A 100 5.65 6.71 2.30
CA ALA A 100 4.33 6.33 2.77
C ALA A 100 4.22 4.80 2.93
N ALA A 101 3.52 4.38 3.99
CA ALA A 101 3.29 2.97 4.28
C ALA A 101 1.81 2.62 4.15
N ILE A 102 1.50 1.71 3.22
CA ILE A 102 0.17 1.14 3.05
C ILE A 102 0.20 -0.27 3.62
N GLU A 103 -0.49 -0.48 4.74
CA GLU A 103 -0.54 -1.76 5.41
C GLU A 103 -1.47 -2.76 4.71
N ASN A 104 -1.37 -4.02 5.11
CA ASN A 104 -2.05 -5.14 4.45
C ASN A 104 -3.58 -5.00 4.42
N HIS A 105 -4.20 -5.58 3.39
CA HIS A 105 -5.64 -5.62 3.15
C HIS A 105 -6.30 -4.23 2.99
N CYS A 106 -5.53 -3.21 2.63
CA CYS A 106 -6.10 -1.90 2.29
C CYS A 106 -6.68 -1.91 0.87
N LYS A 107 -7.75 -1.12 0.69
CA LYS A 107 -8.33 -0.82 -0.61
C LYS A 107 -8.23 0.68 -0.85
N ILE A 108 -7.51 1.05 -1.89
CA ILE A 108 -7.29 2.45 -2.28
C ILE A 108 -7.94 2.64 -3.64
N GLY A 109 -8.81 3.63 -3.76
CA GLY A 109 -9.48 3.98 -4.99
C GLY A 109 -8.56 4.61 -6.05
N SER A 110 -9.17 5.07 -7.12
CA SER A 110 -8.48 5.76 -8.22
C SER A 110 -8.31 7.26 -7.94
N ARG A 111 -7.29 7.86 -8.55
CA ARG A 111 -6.97 9.31 -8.45
C ARG A 111 -6.77 9.79 -7.02
N CYS A 112 -6.39 8.90 -6.12
CA CYS A 112 -6.01 9.25 -4.75
C CYS A 112 -4.61 9.85 -4.71
N LYS A 113 -4.38 10.70 -3.71
CA LYS A 113 -3.05 11.21 -3.36
C LYS A 113 -2.79 10.95 -1.89
N ILE A 114 -1.87 10.03 -1.63
CA ILE A 114 -1.39 9.73 -0.28
C ILE A 114 0.03 10.29 -0.21
N GLU A 115 0.20 11.34 0.56
CA GLU A 115 1.42 12.14 0.54
C GLU A 115 2.53 11.54 1.41
N THR A 116 3.68 12.20 1.37
CA THR A 116 4.92 11.79 2.03
C THR A 116 4.72 11.35 3.47
N ASP A 117 5.32 10.19 3.82
CA ASP A 117 5.38 9.64 5.17
C ASP A 117 4.00 9.38 5.83
N ALA A 118 2.91 9.35 5.06
CA ALA A 118 1.61 8.96 5.59
C ALA A 118 1.57 7.46 5.90
N TYR A 119 0.96 7.10 7.02
CA TYR A 119 0.77 5.71 7.44
C TYR A 119 -0.70 5.31 7.37
N ILE A 120 -1.03 4.40 6.46
CA ILE A 120 -2.37 3.87 6.28
C ILE A 120 -2.43 2.46 6.87
N THR A 121 -3.11 2.35 8.00
CA THR A 121 -3.23 1.09 8.77
C THR A 121 -3.99 0.02 8.01
N ALA A 122 -3.73 -1.24 8.35
CA ALA A 122 -4.38 -2.40 7.74
C ALA A 122 -5.92 -2.32 7.80
N TYR A 123 -6.56 -2.90 6.78
CA TYR A 123 -8.04 -2.94 6.61
C TYR A 123 -8.67 -1.57 6.36
N SER A 124 -7.91 -0.57 5.95
CA SER A 124 -8.46 0.74 5.56
C SER A 124 -9.04 0.70 4.15
N GLU A 125 -10.10 1.51 3.95
CA GLU A 125 -10.74 1.70 2.65
C GLU A 125 -10.77 3.19 2.31
N LEU A 126 -10.05 3.59 1.26
CA LEU A 126 -10.06 4.94 0.72
C LEU A 126 -10.77 4.88 -0.64
N GLU A 127 -11.88 5.58 -0.77
CA GLU A 127 -12.61 5.67 -2.03
C GLU A 127 -11.85 6.57 -3.04
N ASP A 128 -12.43 6.80 -4.21
CA ASP A 128 -11.78 7.59 -5.26
C ASP A 128 -11.54 9.05 -4.84
N GLU A 129 -10.49 9.66 -5.42
CA GLU A 129 -10.20 11.09 -5.30
C GLU A 129 -9.87 11.56 -3.87
N VAL A 130 -9.51 10.63 -2.99
CA VAL A 130 -9.11 10.92 -1.61
C VAL A 130 -7.75 11.61 -1.57
N PHE A 131 -7.61 12.57 -0.67
CA PHE A 131 -6.34 13.23 -0.36
C PHE A 131 -5.92 13.01 1.09
N ILE A 132 -4.78 12.41 1.29
CA ILE A 132 -4.14 12.21 2.60
C ILE A 132 -2.87 13.04 2.64
N ALA A 133 -2.86 14.06 3.49
CA ALA A 133 -1.71 14.97 3.62
C ALA A 133 -0.48 14.29 4.26
N PRO A 134 0.71 14.91 4.18
CA PRO A 134 1.93 14.35 4.76
C PRO A 134 1.81 14.02 6.24
N CYS A 135 2.51 12.94 6.66
CA CYS A 135 2.62 12.53 8.06
C CYS A 135 1.27 12.21 8.76
N VAL A 136 0.20 11.96 8.01
CA VAL A 136 -1.05 11.46 8.59
C VAL A 136 -0.81 10.05 9.13
N ALA A 137 -1.29 9.77 10.34
CA ALA A 137 -1.23 8.46 10.96
C ALA A 137 -2.64 7.91 11.21
N THR A 138 -2.90 6.67 10.76
CA THR A 138 -4.15 5.98 11.04
C THR A 138 -3.92 4.77 11.94
N SER A 139 -4.94 4.32 12.65
CA SER A 139 -4.86 3.18 13.57
C SER A 139 -6.03 2.23 13.39
N ASN A 140 -5.86 0.94 13.73
CA ASN A 140 -6.87 -0.11 13.57
C ASN A 140 -7.17 -0.90 14.85
N ASP A 141 -6.48 -0.61 15.96
CA ASP A 141 -6.64 -1.32 17.23
C ASP A 141 -6.91 -0.36 18.38
N ASN A 142 -8.15 -0.36 18.89
CA ASN A 142 -8.57 0.45 20.04
C ASN A 142 -8.02 -0.07 21.37
N SER A 143 -7.49 -1.28 21.41
CA SER A 143 -7.00 -1.92 22.64
C SER A 143 -5.50 -1.71 22.88
N ALA A 144 -4.80 -1.14 21.89
CA ALA A 144 -3.35 -0.96 21.92
C ALA A 144 -2.59 -2.25 22.31
N GLY A 145 -3.00 -3.35 21.72
CA GLY A 145 -2.36 -4.65 21.95
C GLY A 145 -2.82 -5.42 23.19
N LYS A 146 -3.66 -4.85 24.05
CA LYS A 146 -4.04 -5.48 25.34
C LYS A 146 -5.11 -6.58 25.21
N ASP A 147 -5.99 -6.50 24.21
CA ASP A 147 -7.05 -7.49 24.02
C ASP A 147 -6.48 -8.71 23.26
N PRO A 148 -6.52 -9.94 23.81
CA PRO A 148 -6.07 -11.14 23.14
C PRO A 148 -6.85 -11.46 21.86
N ASP A 149 -8.11 -11.03 21.77
CA ASP A 149 -8.98 -11.19 20.60
C ASP A 149 -9.00 -9.98 19.67
N ARG A 150 -8.08 -9.02 19.85
CA ARG A 150 -8.04 -7.76 19.07
C ARG A 150 -8.04 -7.95 17.56
N PHE A 151 -7.42 -9.03 17.07
CA PHE A 151 -7.36 -9.31 15.62
C PHE A 151 -8.75 -9.47 14.97
N LYS A 152 -9.76 -9.94 15.74
CA LYS A 152 -11.16 -10.04 15.28
C LYS A 152 -11.87 -8.68 15.27
N LYS A 153 -11.34 -7.72 16.01
CA LYS A 153 -11.94 -6.39 16.23
C LYS A 153 -11.20 -5.28 15.47
N MET A 154 -10.05 -5.60 14.87
CA MET A 154 -9.29 -4.63 14.07
C MET A 154 -10.13 -4.08 12.93
N LYS A 155 -10.16 -2.76 12.83
CA LYS A 155 -10.89 -2.05 11.80
C LYS A 155 -10.11 -0.81 11.38
N GLY A 156 -9.72 -0.77 10.11
CA GLY A 156 -9.08 0.39 9.52
C GLY A 156 -10.00 1.59 9.43
N VAL A 157 -9.53 2.65 8.85
CA VAL A 157 -10.30 3.86 8.57
C VAL A 157 -11.01 3.75 7.24
N THR A 158 -12.14 4.43 7.09
CA THR A 158 -12.83 4.61 5.82
C THR A 158 -12.78 6.07 5.43
N VAL A 159 -12.29 6.39 4.24
CA VAL A 159 -12.33 7.75 3.70
C VAL A 159 -13.20 7.73 2.46
N LYS A 160 -14.30 8.48 2.49
CA LYS A 160 -15.26 8.54 1.41
C LYS A 160 -14.73 9.35 0.23
N LYS A 161 -15.35 9.16 -0.93
CA LYS A 161 -14.95 9.82 -2.19
C LYS A 161 -14.70 11.30 -2.00
N GLY A 162 -13.52 11.76 -2.43
CA GLY A 162 -13.12 13.16 -2.31
C GLY A 162 -12.76 13.61 -0.88
N GLY A 163 -12.84 12.72 0.11
CA GLY A 163 -12.48 13.02 1.51
C GLY A 163 -11.03 13.47 1.65
N ARG A 164 -10.75 14.33 2.61
CA ARG A 164 -9.44 14.93 2.80
C ARG A 164 -9.01 14.88 4.26
N ILE A 165 -7.76 14.50 4.50
CA ILE A 165 -7.17 14.46 5.85
C ILE A 165 -5.97 15.40 5.86
N GLY A 166 -5.98 16.36 6.80
CA GLY A 166 -4.93 17.38 6.93
C GLY A 166 -3.62 16.83 7.50
N VAL A 167 -2.54 17.60 7.33
CA VAL A 167 -1.18 17.23 7.74
C VAL A 167 -1.11 16.89 9.24
N ASN A 168 -0.34 15.84 9.59
CA ASN A 168 -0.14 15.36 10.96
C ASN A 168 -1.42 14.93 11.71
N ALA A 169 -2.55 14.76 11.02
CA ALA A 169 -3.75 14.27 11.69
C ALA A 169 -3.61 12.79 12.10
N THR A 170 -4.18 12.46 13.25
CA THR A 170 -4.30 11.07 13.70
C THR A 170 -5.74 10.62 13.62
N ILE A 171 -6.00 9.51 12.91
CA ILE A 171 -7.34 8.96 12.75
C ILE A 171 -7.44 7.64 13.51
N LEU A 172 -8.39 7.58 14.43
CA LEU A 172 -8.61 6.42 15.30
C LEU A 172 -9.32 5.28 14.54
N PRO A 173 -9.24 4.04 15.07
CA PRO A 173 -9.80 2.85 14.44
C PRO A 173 -11.29 2.98 14.09
N GLY A 174 -11.66 2.50 12.91
CA GLY A 174 -13.05 2.40 12.47
C GLY A 174 -13.74 3.74 12.17
N LYS A 175 -13.01 4.86 12.14
CA LYS A 175 -13.59 6.16 11.80
C LYS A 175 -13.84 6.28 10.31
N THR A 176 -14.91 7.02 9.98
CA THR A 176 -15.25 7.39 8.61
C THR A 176 -15.09 8.89 8.42
N ILE A 177 -14.39 9.29 7.34
CA ILE A 177 -14.17 10.68 6.93
C ILE A 177 -14.95 10.89 5.62
N HIS A 178 -15.69 11.99 5.54
CA HIS A 178 -16.48 12.37 4.39
C HIS A 178 -15.88 13.52 3.62
#